data_f143c4648c6d1fcfb13c4e31a4118500
#
_entry.id   f143c4648c6d1fcfb13c4e31a4118500
#
_cell.length_a   1.000
_cell.length_b   1.000
_cell.length_c   1.000
_cell.angle_alpha   90.00
_cell.angle_beta   90.00
_cell.angle_gamma   90.00
#
_symmetry.space_group_name_H-M   'P 1'
#
loop_
_entity.id
_entity.type
_entity.pdbx_description
1 polymer ?
#
loop_
_entity_poly.entity_id
_entity_poly.type
_entity_poly.pdbx_seq_one_letter_code
_entity_poly.pdbx_strand_id
1 'polypeptide(L)'
;MNKILLELENRRSEAKKGGGKERILSQHKKGKLTARERIEILVDPGSFEEFDMFVTHRCTDFDLNTKSYPGDGVITGWATVNNQLIYLFSQDFTVFGGSLSETNAQKICKVMDMALQNGAPFIGLNDSGGARIQEGVSSLGGYAEVFKRNILSSGVIPQISVIMGPCAGGAVYSPAITDFIFMVRNSSYMFVTGPDVVKTVTNEEVSSEDLGGAKTHTSKSSVADLAFDNDILALREVRKLLSFLPSNNRSKAPSIKVIDDPNRLESSLDNLIPNNANIAYDMKELILKIADENDFFELQKDFARNILIGFIRLDGDTIGVVANQPKVLAGCLDVDSSRKAARFVRFCDAFNIPI
;
A
#
# COMPACT_ATOMS: atom_id res chain seq x y z
N MET A 1 38.40 13.06 -15.63
CA MET A 1 37.19 13.29 -14.80
C MET A 1 35.94 13.42 -15.65
N ASN A 2 35.85 14.34 -16.61
CA ASN A 2 34.64 14.53 -17.45
C ASN A 2 34.15 13.29 -18.20
N LYS A 3 35.05 12.40 -18.71
CA LYS A 3 34.66 11.18 -19.43
C LYS A 3 33.96 10.16 -18.52
N ILE A 4 34.44 10.02 -17.28
CA ILE A 4 33.84 9.09 -16.29
C ILE A 4 32.48 9.59 -15.85
N LEU A 5 32.32 10.90 -15.62
CA LEU A 5 31.03 11.49 -15.26
C LEU A 5 30.02 11.34 -16.40
N LEU A 6 30.44 11.56 -17.65
CA LEU A 6 29.59 11.35 -18.81
C LEU A 6 29.14 9.89 -18.94
N GLU A 7 30.04 8.94 -18.71
CA GLU A 7 29.69 7.52 -18.72
C GLU A 7 28.69 7.18 -17.60
N LEU A 8 28.88 7.72 -16.38
CA LEU A 8 27.92 7.55 -15.29
C LEU A 8 26.52 8.06 -15.66
N GLU A 9 26.44 9.27 -16.21
CA GLU A 9 25.14 9.83 -16.64
C GLU A 9 24.48 9.03 -17.76
N ASN A 10 25.27 8.49 -18.70
CA ASN A 10 24.76 7.58 -19.71
C ASN A 10 24.18 6.30 -19.09
N ARG A 11 24.89 5.66 -18.13
CA ARG A 11 24.40 4.49 -17.43
C ARG A 11 23.13 4.78 -16.62
N ARG A 12 23.06 5.93 -15.95
CA ARG A 12 21.86 6.38 -15.25
C ARG A 12 20.68 6.56 -16.21
N SER A 13 20.94 7.17 -17.37
CA SER A 13 19.93 7.38 -18.39
C SER A 13 19.41 6.03 -18.94
N GLU A 14 20.28 5.06 -19.18
CA GLU A 14 19.88 3.72 -19.59
C GLU A 14 19.03 3.02 -18.50
N ALA A 15 19.46 3.06 -17.24
CA ALA A 15 18.73 2.45 -16.14
C ALA A 15 17.31 3.04 -15.96
N LYS A 16 17.13 4.32 -16.29
CA LYS A 16 15.82 4.98 -16.22
C LYS A 16 14.85 4.55 -17.34
N LYS A 17 15.31 3.89 -18.40
CA LYS A 17 14.46 3.46 -19.53
C LYS A 17 13.58 2.25 -19.19
N GLY A 18 13.86 1.53 -18.09
CA GLY A 18 13.13 0.31 -17.72
C GLY A 18 13.04 -0.68 -18.89
N GLY A 19 11.84 -1.17 -19.20
CA GLY A 19 11.61 -2.09 -20.33
C GLY A 19 11.59 -1.44 -21.70
N GLY A 20 11.84 -0.11 -21.80
CA GLY A 20 11.89 0.64 -23.04
C GLY A 20 10.57 1.31 -23.45
N LYS A 21 10.66 2.22 -24.42
CA LYS A 21 9.59 3.13 -24.84
C LYS A 21 8.27 2.44 -25.18
N GLU A 22 8.31 1.34 -25.91
CA GLU A 22 7.09 0.63 -26.36
C GLU A 22 6.32 0.05 -25.15
N ARG A 23 7.02 -0.56 -24.19
CA ARG A 23 6.41 -1.13 -22.98
C ARG A 23 5.87 -0.05 -22.06
N ILE A 24 6.56 1.08 -21.94
CA ILE A 24 6.08 2.26 -21.18
C ILE A 24 4.79 2.79 -21.83
N LEU A 25 4.75 2.97 -23.15
CA LEU A 25 3.53 3.38 -23.86
C LEU A 25 2.38 2.39 -23.67
N SER A 26 2.67 1.07 -23.64
CA SER A 26 1.66 0.06 -23.36
C SER A 26 1.11 0.16 -21.93
N GLN A 27 1.96 0.53 -20.95
CA GLN A 27 1.55 0.77 -19.56
C GLN A 27 0.60 1.98 -19.49
N HIS A 28 0.99 3.10 -20.10
CA HIS A 28 0.16 4.32 -20.15
C HIS A 28 -1.18 4.11 -20.87
N LYS A 29 -1.21 3.34 -21.97
CA LYS A 29 -2.47 3.00 -22.66
C LYS A 29 -3.47 2.24 -21.78
N LYS A 30 -2.99 1.55 -20.74
CA LYS A 30 -3.82 0.87 -19.74
C LYS A 30 -4.22 1.79 -18.58
N GLY A 31 -3.92 3.09 -18.65
CA GLY A 31 -4.18 4.05 -17.58
C GLY A 31 -3.26 3.92 -16.37
N LYS A 32 -2.15 3.19 -16.48
CA LYS A 32 -1.20 2.93 -15.40
C LYS A 32 0.05 3.80 -15.54
N LEU A 33 0.58 4.26 -14.44
CA LEU A 33 1.87 4.94 -14.37
C LEU A 33 3.03 3.93 -14.39
N THR A 34 4.23 4.39 -14.78
CA THR A 34 5.47 3.64 -14.60
C THR A 34 5.89 3.61 -13.13
N ALA A 35 6.78 2.69 -12.79
CA ALA A 35 7.31 2.58 -11.42
C ALA A 35 7.97 3.89 -10.94
N ARG A 36 8.66 4.62 -11.81
CA ARG A 36 9.30 5.91 -11.48
C ARG A 36 8.29 7.03 -11.28
N GLU A 37 7.32 7.17 -12.18
CA GLU A 37 6.25 8.17 -12.06
C GLU A 37 5.45 7.99 -10.77
N ARG A 38 5.22 6.73 -10.34
CA ARG A 38 4.57 6.42 -9.06
C ARG A 38 5.38 6.93 -7.87
N ILE A 39 6.71 6.74 -7.89
CA ILE A 39 7.60 7.26 -6.85
C ILE A 39 7.56 8.79 -6.83
N GLU A 40 7.69 9.45 -7.98
CA GLU A 40 7.69 10.91 -8.09
C GLU A 40 6.42 11.56 -7.53
N ILE A 41 5.25 10.89 -7.66
CA ILE A 41 3.97 11.36 -7.10
C ILE A 41 3.90 11.11 -5.59
N LEU A 42 4.46 9.99 -5.12
CA LEU A 42 4.39 9.59 -3.71
C LEU A 42 5.26 10.47 -2.82
N VAL A 43 6.48 10.78 -3.24
CA VAL A 43 7.51 11.36 -2.38
C VAL A 43 7.55 12.89 -2.45
N ASP A 44 8.25 13.52 -1.52
CA ASP A 44 8.50 14.95 -1.58
C ASP A 44 9.49 15.26 -2.73
N PRO A 45 9.29 16.35 -3.47
CA PRO A 45 10.12 16.65 -4.64
C PRO A 45 11.61 16.68 -4.33
N GLY A 46 12.39 15.90 -5.09
CA GLY A 46 13.86 15.85 -4.97
C GLY A 46 14.39 15.05 -3.78
N SER A 47 13.53 14.39 -3.00
CA SER A 47 13.95 13.63 -1.80
C SER A 47 14.35 12.17 -2.09
N PHE A 48 14.05 11.65 -3.27
CA PHE A 48 14.26 10.23 -3.57
C PHE A 48 15.72 9.90 -3.89
N GLU A 49 16.29 8.99 -3.10
CA GLU A 49 17.62 8.41 -3.32
C GLU A 49 17.51 6.92 -3.66
N GLU A 50 17.85 6.60 -4.91
CA GLU A 50 17.73 5.24 -5.45
C GLU A 50 18.93 4.37 -5.07
N PHE A 51 18.66 3.15 -4.59
CA PHE A 51 19.69 2.12 -4.34
C PHE A 51 19.73 1.08 -5.44
N ASP A 52 20.95 0.59 -5.70
CA ASP A 52 21.21 -0.57 -6.58
C ASP A 52 20.63 -0.40 -8.01
N MET A 53 20.64 0.84 -8.53
CA MET A 53 20.13 1.20 -9.86
C MET A 53 20.75 0.36 -10.98
N PHE A 54 22.01 -0.05 -10.85
CA PHE A 54 22.80 -0.74 -11.91
C PHE A 54 22.85 -2.26 -11.75
N VAL A 55 22.27 -2.80 -10.69
CA VAL A 55 22.27 -4.25 -10.43
C VAL A 55 21.36 -4.94 -11.43
N THR A 56 21.79 -6.09 -11.92
CA THR A 56 21.05 -6.92 -12.88
C THR A 56 20.94 -8.35 -12.32
N HIS A 57 19.98 -9.14 -12.86
CA HIS A 57 19.88 -10.55 -12.49
C HIS A 57 21.15 -11.34 -12.86
N ARG A 58 21.33 -12.47 -12.21
CA ARG A 58 22.48 -13.37 -12.42
C ARG A 58 22.13 -14.67 -13.16
N CYS A 59 20.86 -14.83 -13.53
CA CYS A 59 20.38 -16.01 -14.23
C CYS A 59 20.94 -16.06 -15.65
N THR A 60 21.45 -17.23 -16.03
CA THR A 60 21.97 -17.52 -17.38
C THR A 60 21.07 -18.46 -18.16
N ASP A 61 20.13 -19.12 -17.50
CA ASP A 61 19.22 -20.10 -18.09
C ASP A 61 18.16 -19.43 -18.97
N PHE A 62 17.60 -20.14 -19.91
CA PHE A 62 16.54 -19.67 -20.83
C PHE A 62 16.89 -18.38 -21.56
N ASP A 63 18.15 -18.25 -22.00
CA ASP A 63 18.69 -17.08 -22.73
C ASP A 63 18.57 -15.75 -21.97
N LEU A 64 18.40 -15.77 -20.64
CA LEU A 64 18.34 -14.55 -19.83
C LEU A 64 19.66 -13.79 -19.80
N ASN A 65 20.82 -14.47 -20.03
CA ASN A 65 22.13 -13.84 -20.19
C ASN A 65 22.17 -12.79 -21.31
N THR A 66 21.27 -12.88 -22.30
CA THR A 66 21.17 -11.93 -23.42
C THR A 66 20.21 -10.76 -23.13
N LYS A 67 19.43 -10.83 -22.05
CA LYS A 67 18.34 -9.88 -21.69
C LYS A 67 18.58 -9.31 -20.31
N SER A 68 19.43 -8.31 -20.21
CA SER A 68 19.76 -7.67 -18.93
C SER A 68 19.19 -6.26 -18.88
N TYR A 69 18.48 -5.95 -17.78
CA TYR A 69 17.93 -4.64 -17.51
C TYR A 69 18.48 -4.11 -16.20
N PRO A 70 19.11 -2.91 -16.18
CA PRO A 70 19.55 -2.29 -14.93
C PRO A 70 18.37 -2.11 -13.94
N GLY A 71 18.63 -2.39 -12.67
CA GLY A 71 17.61 -2.36 -11.62
C GLY A 71 16.75 -3.62 -11.53
N ASP A 72 16.81 -4.53 -12.49
CA ASP A 72 16.14 -5.84 -12.54
C ASP A 72 14.64 -5.81 -12.22
N GLY A 73 13.93 -4.81 -12.76
CA GLY A 73 12.47 -4.72 -12.65
C GLY A 73 11.95 -4.25 -11.29
N VAL A 74 12.80 -3.69 -10.43
CA VAL A 74 12.37 -3.02 -9.20
C VAL A 74 13.25 -1.82 -8.90
N ILE A 75 12.60 -0.71 -8.55
CA ILE A 75 13.24 0.51 -8.06
C ILE A 75 13.13 0.51 -6.55
N THR A 76 14.25 0.70 -5.86
CA THR A 76 14.33 0.66 -4.39
C THR A 76 15.10 1.85 -3.87
N GLY A 77 14.73 2.38 -2.72
CA GLY A 77 15.41 3.53 -2.14
C GLY A 77 14.72 4.06 -0.88
N TRP A 78 15.15 5.25 -0.48
CA TRP A 78 14.51 6.02 0.57
C TRP A 78 14.11 7.40 0.04
N ALA A 79 13.16 8.03 0.72
CA ALA A 79 12.68 9.36 0.42
C ALA A 79 12.04 9.99 1.66
N THR A 80 11.51 11.20 1.52
CA THR A 80 10.58 11.75 2.49
C THR A 80 9.17 11.87 1.91
N VAL A 81 8.18 11.75 2.78
CA VAL A 81 6.77 12.07 2.52
C VAL A 81 6.31 12.98 3.64
N ASN A 82 5.87 14.19 3.33
CA ASN A 82 5.56 15.22 4.32
C ASN A 82 6.70 15.43 5.35
N ASN A 83 7.96 15.43 4.88
CA ASN A 83 9.20 15.45 5.66
C ASN A 83 9.44 14.24 6.58
N GLN A 84 8.63 13.20 6.53
CA GLN A 84 8.85 11.94 7.25
C GLN A 84 9.69 10.99 6.39
N LEU A 85 10.78 10.44 6.94
CA LEU A 85 11.60 9.43 6.28
C LEU A 85 10.78 8.16 6.01
N ILE A 86 10.86 7.66 4.79
CA ILE A 86 10.30 6.39 4.37
C ILE A 86 11.31 5.57 3.57
N TYR A 87 11.13 4.26 3.55
CA TYR A 87 11.77 3.35 2.61
C TYR A 87 10.73 2.73 1.70
N LEU A 88 11.10 2.52 0.44
CA LEU A 88 10.14 2.03 -0.53
C LEU A 88 10.77 1.13 -1.59
N PHE A 89 9.91 0.32 -2.21
CA PHE A 89 10.16 -0.26 -3.52
C PHE A 89 8.99 0.01 -4.47
N SER A 90 9.28 0.04 -5.77
CA SER A 90 8.28 0.10 -6.84
C SER A 90 8.63 -0.92 -7.90
N GLN A 91 7.75 -1.89 -8.15
CA GLN A 91 7.94 -2.91 -9.17
C GLN A 91 7.66 -2.33 -10.56
N ASP A 92 8.57 -2.57 -11.49
CA ASP A 92 8.46 -2.11 -12.88
C ASP A 92 7.93 -3.23 -13.77
N PHE A 93 6.62 -3.20 -14.04
CA PHE A 93 5.96 -4.18 -14.90
C PHE A 93 6.50 -4.18 -16.34
N THR A 94 7.17 -3.12 -16.78
CA THR A 94 7.77 -3.04 -18.11
C THR A 94 8.99 -3.95 -18.25
N VAL A 95 9.59 -4.38 -17.13
CA VAL A 95 10.74 -5.29 -17.07
C VAL A 95 10.30 -6.66 -16.57
N PHE A 96 10.28 -7.66 -17.43
CA PHE A 96 9.87 -9.03 -17.12
C PHE A 96 8.52 -9.15 -16.39
N GLY A 97 7.56 -8.22 -16.65
CA GLY A 97 6.28 -8.19 -15.96
C GLY A 97 6.38 -7.93 -14.45
N GLY A 98 7.43 -7.22 -14.00
CA GLY A 98 7.68 -6.97 -12.58
C GLY A 98 7.96 -8.23 -11.76
N SER A 99 8.30 -9.36 -12.41
CA SER A 99 8.49 -10.63 -11.74
C SER A 99 9.71 -10.61 -10.81
N LEU A 100 9.56 -11.23 -9.65
CA LEU A 100 10.60 -11.29 -8.63
C LEU A 100 11.68 -12.31 -9.03
N SER A 101 12.92 -11.86 -9.14
CA SER A 101 14.13 -12.66 -9.23
C SER A 101 14.81 -12.73 -7.86
N GLU A 102 15.87 -13.53 -7.74
CA GLU A 102 16.73 -13.50 -6.55
C GLU A 102 17.32 -12.09 -6.32
N THR A 103 17.82 -11.45 -7.36
CA THR A 103 18.42 -10.10 -7.31
C THR A 103 17.37 -9.04 -6.94
N ASN A 104 16.18 -9.10 -7.57
CA ASN A 104 15.06 -8.22 -7.27
C ASN A 104 14.68 -8.34 -5.77
N ALA A 105 14.56 -9.58 -5.26
CA ALA A 105 14.28 -9.84 -3.85
C ALA A 105 15.37 -9.27 -2.93
N GLN A 106 16.64 -9.44 -3.27
CA GLN A 106 17.77 -8.90 -2.47
C GLN A 106 17.71 -7.37 -2.36
N LYS A 107 17.33 -6.67 -3.43
CA LYS A 107 17.13 -5.21 -3.41
C LYS A 107 15.99 -4.82 -2.46
N ILE A 108 14.85 -5.50 -2.56
CA ILE A 108 13.70 -5.26 -1.66
C ILE A 108 14.10 -5.54 -0.21
N CYS A 109 14.72 -6.69 0.06
CA CYS A 109 15.17 -7.07 1.39
C CYS A 109 16.13 -6.04 2.01
N LYS A 110 17.05 -5.50 1.22
CA LYS A 110 18.00 -4.47 1.67
C LYS A 110 17.29 -3.22 2.18
N VAL A 111 16.31 -2.70 1.42
CA VAL A 111 15.59 -1.50 1.86
C VAL A 111 14.63 -1.79 3.01
N MET A 112 14.09 -3.01 3.11
CA MET A 112 13.30 -3.44 4.29
C MET A 112 14.16 -3.49 5.56
N ASP A 113 15.37 -4.06 5.47
CA ASP A 113 16.33 -4.11 6.59
C ASP A 113 16.72 -2.68 7.04
N MET A 114 16.96 -1.77 6.07
CA MET A 114 17.26 -0.36 6.37
C MET A 114 16.06 0.36 6.99
N ALA A 115 14.83 0.11 6.52
CA ALA A 115 13.61 0.66 7.12
C ALA A 115 13.49 0.24 8.59
N LEU A 116 13.66 -1.04 8.88
CA LEU A 116 13.58 -1.58 10.24
C LEU A 116 14.69 -1.01 11.13
N GLN A 117 15.93 -0.93 10.65
CA GLN A 117 17.06 -0.38 11.40
C GLN A 117 16.90 1.11 11.73
N ASN A 118 16.35 1.89 10.81
CA ASN A 118 16.13 3.32 11.00
C ASN A 118 14.78 3.65 11.66
N GLY A 119 13.93 2.65 11.88
CA GLY A 119 12.61 2.85 12.46
C GLY A 119 11.72 3.74 11.60
N ALA A 120 11.68 3.50 10.29
CA ALA A 120 10.93 4.29 9.32
C ALA A 120 9.86 3.43 8.60
N PRO A 121 8.72 4.00 8.19
CA PRO A 121 7.69 3.27 7.44
C PRO A 121 8.24 2.66 6.16
N PHE A 122 7.69 1.51 5.78
CA PHE A 122 8.04 0.80 4.56
C PHE A 122 6.85 0.74 3.60
N ILE A 123 7.06 1.13 2.33
CA ILE A 123 6.01 1.21 1.32
C ILE A 123 6.35 0.34 0.12
N GLY A 124 5.45 -0.58 -0.22
CA GLY A 124 5.53 -1.40 -1.43
C GLY A 124 4.54 -0.91 -2.49
N LEU A 125 5.06 -0.51 -3.67
CA LEU A 125 4.25 -0.25 -4.86
C LEU A 125 4.29 -1.50 -5.75
N ASN A 126 3.22 -2.30 -5.65
CA ASN A 126 3.19 -3.66 -6.18
C ASN A 126 2.56 -3.71 -7.58
N ASP A 127 3.29 -4.27 -8.54
CA ASP A 127 2.85 -4.48 -9.92
C ASP A 127 3.66 -5.65 -10.52
N SER A 128 3.26 -6.91 -10.24
CA SER A 128 4.08 -8.09 -10.50
C SER A 128 3.27 -9.30 -10.93
N GLY A 129 3.75 -9.97 -11.97
CA GLY A 129 3.22 -11.27 -12.40
C GLY A 129 3.60 -12.44 -11.48
N GLY A 130 4.35 -12.23 -10.39
CA GLY A 130 4.77 -13.28 -9.47
C GLY A 130 6.26 -13.63 -9.56
N ALA A 131 6.58 -14.88 -9.29
CA ALA A 131 7.97 -15.38 -9.34
C ALA A 131 8.50 -15.41 -10.79
N ARG A 132 9.76 -15.05 -10.98
CA ARG A 132 10.46 -15.22 -12.27
C ARG A 132 10.73 -16.71 -12.51
N ILE A 133 9.88 -17.34 -13.31
CA ILE A 133 9.85 -18.80 -13.51
C ILE A 133 11.22 -19.34 -13.95
N GLN A 134 11.94 -18.60 -14.77
CA GLN A 134 13.25 -18.98 -15.29
C GLN A 134 14.32 -19.15 -14.19
N GLU A 135 14.13 -18.50 -13.03
CA GLU A 135 15.04 -18.62 -11.89
C GLU A 135 14.63 -19.72 -10.90
N GLY A 136 13.49 -20.36 -11.12
CA GLY A 136 13.02 -21.51 -10.36
C GLY A 136 13.01 -21.27 -8.83
N VAL A 137 13.69 -22.13 -8.09
CA VAL A 137 13.72 -22.11 -6.61
C VAL A 137 14.35 -20.84 -6.04
N SER A 138 15.32 -20.24 -6.73
CA SER A 138 15.98 -18.99 -6.28
C SER A 138 14.98 -17.83 -6.18
N SER A 139 14.06 -17.72 -7.13
CA SER A 139 12.96 -16.75 -7.08
C SER A 139 12.01 -17.02 -5.90
N LEU A 140 11.65 -18.27 -5.65
CA LEU A 140 10.80 -18.64 -4.51
C LEU A 140 11.49 -18.36 -3.16
N GLY A 141 12.78 -18.67 -3.07
CA GLY A 141 13.61 -18.32 -1.91
C GLY A 141 13.63 -16.80 -1.65
N GLY A 142 13.68 -16.01 -2.72
CA GLY A 142 13.57 -14.55 -2.65
C GLY A 142 12.27 -14.08 -1.99
N TYR A 143 11.13 -14.67 -2.33
CA TYR A 143 9.86 -14.37 -1.65
C TYR A 143 9.89 -14.72 -0.16
N ALA A 144 10.46 -15.88 0.21
CA ALA A 144 10.58 -16.26 1.61
C ALA A 144 11.37 -15.24 2.43
N GLU A 145 12.44 -14.68 1.87
CA GLU A 145 13.25 -13.63 2.52
C GLU A 145 12.48 -12.31 2.67
N VAL A 146 11.62 -11.94 1.70
CA VAL A 146 10.73 -10.78 1.82
C VAL A 146 9.68 -11.01 2.91
N PHE A 147 9.00 -12.18 2.92
CA PHE A 147 7.98 -12.50 3.95
C PHE A 147 8.57 -12.49 5.36
N LYS A 148 9.77 -13.04 5.56
CA LYS A 148 10.49 -12.98 6.82
C LYS A 148 10.62 -11.54 7.34
N ARG A 149 10.97 -10.60 6.46
CA ARG A 149 11.12 -9.20 6.82
C ARG A 149 9.80 -8.50 7.11
N ASN A 150 8.72 -8.84 6.40
CA ASN A 150 7.39 -8.36 6.74
C ASN A 150 7.02 -8.78 8.18
N ILE A 151 7.28 -10.03 8.55
CA ILE A 151 6.99 -10.54 9.90
C ILE A 151 7.84 -9.84 10.97
N LEU A 152 9.14 -9.67 10.72
CA LEU A 152 10.04 -8.99 11.66
C LEU A 152 9.70 -7.50 11.85
N SER A 153 9.13 -6.87 10.83
CA SER A 153 8.72 -5.46 10.84
C SER A 153 7.33 -5.24 11.43
N SER A 154 6.52 -6.30 11.55
CA SER A 154 5.13 -6.23 12.03
C SER A 154 5.05 -5.68 13.46
N GLY A 155 4.28 -4.60 13.65
CA GLY A 155 4.16 -3.89 14.94
C GLY A 155 5.41 -3.11 15.36
N VAL A 156 6.44 -3.02 14.51
CA VAL A 156 7.66 -2.24 14.75
C VAL A 156 7.70 -0.97 13.90
N ILE A 157 7.47 -1.11 12.62
CA ILE A 157 7.33 0.00 11.66
C ILE A 157 6.05 -0.18 10.84
N PRO A 158 5.34 0.89 10.47
CA PRO A 158 4.19 0.79 9.57
C PRO A 158 4.58 0.24 8.21
N GLN A 159 3.81 -0.73 7.70
CA GLN A 159 3.99 -1.35 6.40
C GLN A 159 2.76 -1.08 5.53
N ILE A 160 2.97 -0.42 4.39
CA ILE A 160 1.89 -0.04 3.47
C ILE A 160 2.13 -0.67 2.12
N SER A 161 1.13 -1.36 1.59
CA SER A 161 1.16 -1.93 0.24
C SER A 161 0.13 -1.25 -0.65
N VAL A 162 0.56 -0.81 -1.83
CA VAL A 162 -0.32 -0.29 -2.87
C VAL A 162 -0.28 -1.22 -4.06
N ILE A 163 -1.42 -1.82 -4.38
CA ILE A 163 -1.55 -2.74 -5.51
C ILE A 163 -1.96 -1.95 -6.74
N MET A 164 -1.07 -1.83 -7.69
CA MET A 164 -1.19 -0.93 -8.85
C MET A 164 -1.16 -1.70 -10.18
N GLY A 165 -1.27 -3.01 -10.11
CA GLY A 165 -1.32 -3.91 -11.24
C GLY A 165 -1.59 -5.34 -10.78
N PRO A 166 -1.32 -6.33 -11.62
CA PRO A 166 -1.38 -7.72 -11.19
C PRO A 166 -0.49 -7.97 -9.98
N CYS A 167 -0.99 -8.79 -9.05
CA CYS A 167 -0.25 -9.26 -7.89
C CYS A 167 -0.66 -10.72 -7.71
N ALA A 168 0.06 -11.63 -8.39
CA ALA A 168 -0.33 -13.03 -8.54
C ALA A 168 0.71 -13.98 -7.94
N GLY A 169 0.26 -15.15 -7.50
CA GLY A 169 1.11 -16.18 -6.92
C GLY A 169 1.89 -15.69 -5.70
N GLY A 170 3.20 -15.88 -5.68
CA GLY A 170 4.07 -15.44 -4.58
C GLY A 170 3.98 -13.94 -4.27
N ALA A 171 3.68 -13.11 -5.26
CA ALA A 171 3.59 -11.66 -5.10
C ALA A 171 2.44 -11.20 -4.19
N VAL A 172 1.39 -12.03 -4.01
CA VAL A 172 0.21 -11.63 -3.22
C VAL A 172 0.43 -11.75 -1.71
N TYR A 173 1.32 -12.64 -1.27
CA TYR A 173 1.48 -12.95 0.16
C TYR A 173 2.12 -11.80 0.94
N SER A 174 3.19 -11.18 0.40
CA SER A 174 3.85 -10.06 1.08
C SER A 174 2.89 -8.89 1.35
N PRO A 175 2.15 -8.37 0.34
CA PRO A 175 1.15 -7.34 0.60
C PRO A 175 0.07 -7.76 1.60
N ALA A 176 -0.41 -9.01 1.53
CA ALA A 176 -1.50 -9.49 2.38
C ALA A 176 -1.17 -9.53 3.88
N ILE A 177 0.12 -9.50 4.24
CA ILE A 177 0.58 -9.49 5.63
C ILE A 177 1.11 -8.12 6.10
N THR A 178 0.93 -7.06 5.30
CA THR A 178 1.24 -5.68 5.70
C THR A 178 0.07 -5.04 6.47
N ASP A 179 0.30 -3.86 7.07
CA ASP A 179 -0.69 -3.20 7.92
C ASP A 179 -1.83 -2.59 7.13
N PHE A 180 -1.52 -1.91 6.01
CA PHE A 180 -2.51 -1.26 5.14
C PHE A 180 -2.31 -1.68 3.69
N ILE A 181 -3.44 -1.95 3.00
CA ILE A 181 -3.44 -2.38 1.61
C ILE A 181 -4.41 -1.51 0.82
N PHE A 182 -3.89 -0.78 -0.16
CA PHE A 182 -4.67 0.03 -1.09
C PHE A 182 -4.64 -0.58 -2.48
N MET A 183 -5.74 -0.51 -3.19
CA MET A 183 -5.87 -1.06 -4.53
C MET A 183 -6.34 -0.01 -5.54
N VAL A 184 -5.95 -0.17 -6.81
CA VAL A 184 -6.46 0.63 -7.92
C VAL A 184 -7.52 -0.16 -8.68
N ARG A 185 -8.73 0.39 -8.82
CA ARG A 185 -9.86 -0.27 -9.50
C ARG A 185 -9.54 -0.58 -10.96
N ASN A 186 -10.06 -1.68 -11.47
CA ASN A 186 -9.99 -2.10 -12.88
C ASN A 186 -8.56 -2.31 -13.43
N SER A 187 -7.52 -2.17 -12.62
CA SER A 187 -6.12 -2.36 -13.05
C SER A 187 -5.30 -3.21 -12.10
N SER A 188 -5.76 -3.38 -10.86
CA SER A 188 -5.04 -4.16 -9.84
C SER A 188 -5.82 -5.39 -9.42
N TYR A 189 -5.09 -6.48 -9.24
CA TYR A 189 -5.65 -7.78 -8.88
C TYR A 189 -4.76 -8.47 -7.86
N MET A 190 -5.37 -9.09 -6.85
CA MET A 190 -4.70 -9.93 -5.86
C MET A 190 -5.32 -11.32 -5.86
N PHE A 191 -4.58 -12.34 -6.30
CA PHE A 191 -5.03 -13.73 -6.23
C PHE A 191 -3.84 -14.70 -6.19
N VAL A 192 -4.03 -15.83 -5.53
CA VAL A 192 -3.00 -16.89 -5.48
C VAL A 192 -2.81 -17.52 -6.86
N THR A 193 -3.90 -17.76 -7.58
CA THR A 193 -3.90 -18.23 -8.96
C THR A 193 -4.88 -17.44 -9.80
N GLY A 194 -4.55 -17.23 -11.09
CA GLY A 194 -5.41 -16.49 -12.01
C GLY A 194 -6.63 -17.27 -12.50
N PRO A 195 -7.57 -16.60 -13.20
CA PRO A 195 -8.83 -17.21 -13.69
C PRO A 195 -8.64 -18.47 -14.52
N ASP A 196 -7.60 -18.53 -15.35
CA ASP A 196 -7.33 -19.71 -16.22
C ASP A 196 -7.03 -20.96 -15.40
N VAL A 197 -6.29 -20.81 -14.29
CA VAL A 197 -6.00 -21.93 -13.38
C VAL A 197 -7.26 -22.35 -12.62
N VAL A 198 -8.06 -21.39 -12.14
CA VAL A 198 -9.34 -21.66 -11.51
C VAL A 198 -10.24 -22.45 -12.45
N LYS A 199 -10.39 -22.01 -13.70
CA LYS A 199 -11.18 -22.72 -14.72
C LYS A 199 -10.68 -24.15 -14.95
N THR A 200 -9.36 -24.35 -15.01
CA THR A 200 -8.77 -25.68 -15.24
C THR A 200 -8.98 -26.63 -14.07
N VAL A 201 -8.93 -26.13 -12.85
CA VAL A 201 -8.97 -26.97 -11.63
C VAL A 201 -10.41 -27.18 -11.12
N THR A 202 -11.24 -26.12 -11.13
CA THR A 202 -12.60 -26.16 -10.55
C THR A 202 -13.72 -26.15 -11.59
N ASN A 203 -13.39 -25.93 -12.89
CA ASN A 203 -14.34 -25.68 -13.98
C ASN A 203 -15.22 -24.42 -13.79
N GLU A 204 -14.82 -23.51 -12.91
CA GLU A 204 -15.51 -22.24 -12.70
C GLU A 204 -14.99 -21.17 -13.65
N GLU A 205 -15.89 -20.46 -14.33
CA GLU A 205 -15.55 -19.28 -15.12
C GLU A 205 -15.70 -18.03 -14.24
N VAL A 206 -14.59 -17.35 -13.98
CA VAL A 206 -14.53 -16.13 -13.15
C VAL A 206 -13.67 -15.09 -13.83
N SER A 207 -14.10 -13.82 -13.79
CA SER A 207 -13.25 -12.71 -14.27
C SER A 207 -12.14 -12.38 -13.26
N SER A 208 -11.05 -11.76 -13.72
CA SER A 208 -9.99 -11.28 -12.82
C SER A 208 -10.52 -10.31 -11.77
N GLU A 209 -11.51 -9.47 -12.12
CA GLU A 209 -12.12 -8.50 -11.22
C GLU A 209 -12.97 -9.19 -10.13
N ASP A 210 -13.74 -10.21 -10.49
CA ASP A 210 -14.56 -10.96 -9.53
C ASP A 210 -13.71 -11.87 -8.62
N LEU A 211 -12.63 -12.43 -9.15
CA LEU A 211 -11.72 -13.31 -8.41
C LEU A 211 -10.89 -12.55 -7.39
N GLY A 212 -10.27 -11.44 -7.81
CA GLY A 212 -9.30 -10.73 -6.98
C GLY A 212 -9.17 -9.25 -7.27
N GLY A 213 -10.21 -8.62 -7.83
CA GLY A 213 -10.22 -7.17 -8.09
C GLY A 213 -10.43 -6.35 -6.82
N ALA A 214 -10.25 -5.05 -6.96
CA ALA A 214 -10.32 -4.10 -5.84
C ALA A 214 -11.67 -4.17 -5.09
N LYS A 215 -12.80 -4.31 -5.81
CA LYS A 215 -14.12 -4.44 -5.20
C LYS A 215 -14.24 -5.69 -4.35
N THR A 216 -13.75 -6.84 -4.82
CA THR A 216 -13.78 -8.10 -4.08
C THR A 216 -13.01 -7.99 -2.77
N HIS A 217 -11.82 -7.39 -2.80
CA HIS A 217 -10.97 -7.28 -1.62
C HIS A 217 -11.39 -6.19 -0.64
N THR A 218 -12.06 -5.13 -1.09
CA THR A 218 -12.57 -4.09 -0.18
C THR A 218 -13.95 -4.38 0.40
N SER A 219 -14.77 -5.28 -0.21
CA SER A 219 -16.14 -5.50 0.24
C SER A 219 -16.46 -6.92 0.70
N LYS A 220 -15.69 -7.95 0.26
CA LYS A 220 -15.95 -9.35 0.59
C LYS A 220 -14.87 -9.95 1.49
N SER A 221 -13.60 -9.87 1.08
CA SER A 221 -12.51 -10.51 1.81
C SER A 221 -11.89 -9.65 2.91
N SER A 222 -12.09 -8.34 2.89
CA SER A 222 -11.45 -7.33 3.76
C SER A 222 -9.91 -7.31 3.72
N VAL A 223 -9.30 -7.89 2.70
CA VAL A 223 -7.84 -7.88 2.54
C VAL A 223 -7.35 -6.47 2.21
N ALA A 224 -8.07 -5.75 1.34
CA ALA A 224 -7.75 -4.35 1.02
C ALA A 224 -8.58 -3.39 1.88
N ASP A 225 -7.92 -2.34 2.37
CA ASP A 225 -8.56 -1.33 3.21
C ASP A 225 -9.31 -0.29 2.38
N LEU A 226 -8.74 0.14 1.24
CA LEU A 226 -9.33 1.15 0.36
C LEU A 226 -9.05 0.86 -1.12
N ALA A 227 -9.94 1.36 -1.99
CA ALA A 227 -9.77 1.28 -3.44
C ALA A 227 -10.00 2.65 -4.09
N PHE A 228 -9.17 2.95 -5.10
CA PHE A 228 -9.12 4.24 -5.80
C PHE A 228 -9.24 4.06 -7.31
N ASP A 229 -9.65 5.11 -8.01
CA ASP A 229 -9.94 5.02 -9.44
C ASP A 229 -8.68 5.07 -10.32
N ASN A 230 -7.56 5.55 -9.77
CA ASN A 230 -6.28 5.61 -10.48
C ASN A 230 -5.08 5.65 -9.51
N ASP A 231 -3.88 5.48 -10.08
CA ASP A 231 -2.60 5.49 -9.37
C ASP A 231 -2.39 6.77 -8.56
N ILE A 232 -2.74 7.93 -9.12
CA ILE A 232 -2.51 9.25 -8.49
C ILE A 232 -3.31 9.40 -7.21
N LEU A 233 -4.60 9.03 -7.24
CA LEU A 233 -5.46 9.10 -6.07
C LEU A 233 -4.98 8.14 -4.98
N ALA A 234 -4.61 6.92 -5.35
CA ALA A 234 -4.07 5.95 -4.40
C ALA A 234 -2.81 6.47 -3.69
N LEU A 235 -1.87 7.05 -4.43
CA LEU A 235 -0.62 7.58 -3.88
C LEU A 235 -0.85 8.83 -3.00
N ARG A 236 -1.78 9.70 -3.36
CA ARG A 236 -2.18 10.85 -2.51
C ARG A 236 -2.76 10.40 -1.18
N GLU A 237 -3.60 9.35 -1.20
CA GLU A 237 -4.18 8.81 0.02
C GLU A 237 -3.14 8.08 0.89
N VAL A 238 -2.10 7.49 0.30
CA VAL A 238 -0.93 7.00 1.07
C VAL A 238 -0.23 8.15 1.79
N ARG A 239 -0.01 9.28 1.10
CA ARG A 239 0.56 10.48 1.74
C ARG A 239 -0.32 10.98 2.88
N LYS A 240 -1.65 10.97 2.70
CA LYS A 240 -2.61 11.34 3.75
C LYS A 240 -2.56 10.36 4.91
N LEU A 241 -2.56 9.06 4.66
CA LEU A 241 -2.42 8.03 5.72
C LEU A 241 -1.14 8.23 6.53
N LEU A 242 0.00 8.42 5.87
CA LEU A 242 1.29 8.65 6.55
C LEU A 242 1.26 9.86 7.49
N SER A 243 0.44 10.89 7.20
CA SER A 243 0.32 12.04 8.08
C SER A 243 -0.35 11.73 9.43
N PHE A 244 -1.04 10.59 9.54
CA PHE A 244 -1.63 10.08 10.79
C PHE A 244 -0.74 9.08 11.52
N LEU A 245 0.27 8.50 10.85
CA LEU A 245 1.03 7.39 11.39
C LEU A 245 2.35 7.82 12.00
N PRO A 246 2.76 7.26 13.15
CA PRO A 246 4.11 7.42 13.65
C PRO A 246 5.13 6.73 12.73
N SER A 247 6.39 7.14 12.81
CA SER A 247 7.46 6.48 12.05
C SER A 247 7.71 5.03 12.49
N ASN A 248 7.50 4.74 13.77
CA ASN A 248 7.70 3.42 14.37
C ASN A 248 6.95 3.33 15.72
N ASN A 249 6.96 2.15 16.33
CA ASN A 249 6.26 1.88 17.58
C ASN A 249 6.86 2.57 18.83
N ARG A 250 7.93 3.33 18.71
CA ARG A 250 8.54 4.13 19.80
C ARG A 250 8.34 5.63 19.60
N SER A 251 7.87 6.04 18.42
CA SER A 251 7.59 7.43 18.07
C SER A 251 6.11 7.75 18.31
N LYS A 252 5.83 9.02 18.57
CA LYS A 252 4.46 9.53 18.55
C LYS A 252 4.02 9.76 17.09
N ALA A 253 2.72 9.66 16.83
CA ALA A 253 2.13 10.09 15.57
C ALA A 253 2.40 11.60 15.37
N PRO A 254 2.54 12.07 14.10
CA PRO A 254 2.73 13.48 13.83
C PRO A 254 1.54 14.29 14.34
N SER A 255 1.82 15.35 15.10
CA SER A 255 0.85 16.39 15.42
C SER A 255 0.95 17.50 14.38
N ILE A 256 -0.18 17.99 13.90
CA ILE A 256 -0.24 19.09 12.93
C ILE A 256 -0.94 20.29 13.54
N LYS A 257 -0.58 21.48 13.03
CA LYS A 257 -1.32 22.68 13.42
C LYS A 257 -2.70 22.64 12.76
N VAL A 258 -3.74 22.73 13.59
CA VAL A 258 -5.15 22.80 13.16
C VAL A 258 -5.66 24.23 13.23
N ILE A 259 -6.75 24.51 12.51
CA ILE A 259 -7.42 25.81 12.47
C ILE A 259 -8.54 25.86 13.51
N ASP A 260 -9.14 24.70 13.80
CA ASP A 260 -10.25 24.59 14.76
C ASP A 260 -9.84 25.01 16.19
N ASP A 261 -10.75 25.72 16.88
CA ASP A 261 -10.59 25.98 18.30
C ASP A 261 -10.84 24.68 19.09
N PRO A 262 -9.88 24.20 19.90
CA PRO A 262 -10.08 22.98 20.69
C PRO A 262 -11.22 23.10 21.72
N ASN A 263 -11.62 24.32 22.07
CA ASN A 263 -12.71 24.61 23.00
C ASN A 263 -14.05 24.92 22.28
N ARG A 264 -14.14 24.72 20.96
CA ARG A 264 -15.38 24.96 20.20
C ARG A 264 -16.52 24.10 20.71
N LEU A 265 -17.71 24.72 20.75
CA LEU A 265 -18.96 24.04 21.08
C LEU A 265 -19.75 23.76 19.79
N GLU A 266 -20.03 22.50 19.55
CA GLU A 266 -20.76 22.05 18.36
C GLU A 266 -22.25 21.87 18.70
N SER A 267 -23.04 22.94 18.60
CA SER A 267 -24.46 22.95 18.95
C SER A 267 -25.33 22.00 18.12
N SER A 268 -24.88 21.59 16.93
CA SER A 268 -25.64 20.65 16.10
C SER A 268 -25.67 19.22 16.69
N LEU A 269 -24.80 18.90 17.65
CA LEU A 269 -24.82 17.62 18.37
C LEU A 269 -26.08 17.45 19.22
N ASP A 270 -26.69 18.54 19.68
CA ASP A 270 -27.91 18.50 20.52
C ASP A 270 -29.09 17.86 19.78
N ASN A 271 -29.09 17.92 18.43
CA ASN A 271 -30.18 17.41 17.60
C ASN A 271 -29.75 16.22 16.72
N LEU A 272 -28.51 15.73 16.86
CA LEU A 272 -27.99 14.65 16.01
C LEU A 272 -28.69 13.32 16.29
N ILE A 273 -28.92 13.04 17.57
CA ILE A 273 -29.58 11.80 18.01
C ILE A 273 -31.09 12.05 18.03
N PRO A 274 -31.90 11.32 17.25
CA PRO A 274 -33.34 11.48 17.23
C PRO A 274 -33.97 11.18 18.59
N ASN A 275 -35.01 11.97 18.97
CA ASN A 275 -35.79 11.69 20.17
C ASN A 275 -36.57 10.36 20.10
N ASN A 276 -36.85 9.88 18.91
CA ASN A 276 -37.49 8.60 18.68
C ASN A 276 -36.44 7.51 18.54
N ALA A 277 -36.36 6.59 19.51
CA ALA A 277 -35.41 5.48 19.53
C ALA A 277 -35.47 4.52 18.33
N ASN A 278 -36.56 4.55 17.55
CA ASN A 278 -36.69 3.74 16.33
C ASN A 278 -36.10 4.39 15.09
N ILE A 279 -35.57 5.60 15.20
CA ILE A 279 -34.93 6.31 14.09
C ILE A 279 -33.41 6.18 14.27
N ALA A 280 -32.74 5.52 13.33
CA ALA A 280 -31.30 5.39 13.32
C ALA A 280 -30.64 6.71 12.88
N TYR A 281 -29.52 7.05 13.52
CA TYR A 281 -28.66 8.18 13.14
C TYR A 281 -27.37 7.71 12.49
N ASP A 282 -26.66 8.64 11.82
CA ASP A 282 -25.39 8.37 11.19
C ASP A 282 -24.23 8.69 12.15
N MET A 283 -23.58 7.67 12.66
CA MET A 283 -22.42 7.86 13.54
C MET A 283 -21.29 8.63 12.86
N LYS A 284 -21.17 8.53 11.53
CA LYS A 284 -20.14 9.26 10.78
C LYS A 284 -20.33 10.79 10.89
N GLU A 285 -21.57 11.27 10.93
CA GLU A 285 -21.86 12.70 11.14
C GLU A 285 -21.32 13.16 12.50
N LEU A 286 -21.49 12.35 13.56
CA LEU A 286 -20.96 12.65 14.89
C LEU A 286 -19.42 12.72 14.84
N ILE A 287 -18.78 11.72 14.24
CA ILE A 287 -17.31 11.67 14.11
C ILE A 287 -16.79 12.93 13.40
N LEU A 288 -17.39 13.31 12.28
CA LEU A 288 -16.99 14.50 11.52
C LEU A 288 -17.15 15.79 12.33
N LYS A 289 -18.19 15.91 13.16
CA LYS A 289 -18.43 17.10 13.97
C LYS A 289 -17.44 17.28 15.12
N ILE A 290 -16.91 16.19 15.67
CA ILE A 290 -15.91 16.27 16.75
C ILE A 290 -14.48 16.31 16.21
N ALA A 291 -14.24 15.79 15.00
CA ALA A 291 -12.93 15.79 14.36
C ALA A 291 -12.50 17.21 13.96
N ASP A 292 -11.22 17.51 14.10
CA ASP A 292 -10.64 18.73 13.57
C ASP A 292 -10.90 18.84 12.06
N GLU A 293 -11.31 20.03 11.60
CA GLU A 293 -11.57 20.33 10.18
C GLU A 293 -12.56 19.37 9.51
N ASN A 294 -13.37 18.66 10.30
CA ASN A 294 -14.30 17.62 9.86
C ASN A 294 -13.61 16.52 9.03
N ASP A 295 -12.35 16.21 9.33
CA ASP A 295 -11.57 15.21 8.59
C ASP A 295 -11.59 13.85 9.29
N PHE A 296 -12.16 12.85 8.61
CA PHE A 296 -12.19 11.46 9.03
C PHE A 296 -11.58 10.56 7.96
N PHE A 297 -10.42 10.02 8.23
CA PHE A 297 -9.77 9.03 7.35
C PHE A 297 -10.36 7.65 7.63
N GLU A 298 -11.50 7.37 7.02
CA GLU A 298 -12.24 6.12 7.20
C GLU A 298 -11.57 4.97 6.44
N LEU A 299 -11.27 3.88 7.15
CA LEU A 299 -10.74 2.64 6.62
C LEU A 299 -11.84 1.59 6.44
N GLN A 300 -11.67 0.70 5.45
CA GLN A 300 -12.59 -0.41 5.15
C GLN A 300 -14.07 0.02 5.07
N LYS A 301 -14.31 1.16 4.45
CA LYS A 301 -15.67 1.76 4.37
C LYS A 301 -16.70 0.89 3.65
N ASP A 302 -16.25 -0.05 2.81
CA ASP A 302 -17.11 -0.93 2.02
C ASP A 302 -17.30 -2.32 2.65
N PHE A 303 -16.56 -2.63 3.75
CA PHE A 303 -16.64 -3.90 4.47
C PHE A 303 -17.19 -3.69 5.88
N ALA A 304 -18.03 -4.62 6.36
CA ALA A 304 -18.63 -4.60 7.71
C ALA A 304 -19.07 -3.18 8.13
N ARG A 305 -20.01 -2.62 7.37
CA ARG A 305 -20.43 -1.21 7.46
C ARG A 305 -21.17 -0.88 8.75
N ASN A 306 -21.54 -1.87 9.56
CA ASN A 306 -22.12 -1.76 10.91
C ASN A 306 -21.13 -1.26 11.96
N ILE A 307 -19.82 -1.17 11.62
CA ILE A 307 -18.78 -0.54 12.43
C ILE A 307 -17.92 0.39 11.57
N LEU A 308 -17.56 1.55 12.10
CA LEU A 308 -16.65 2.51 11.50
C LEU A 308 -15.30 2.43 12.21
N ILE A 309 -14.22 2.43 11.42
CA ILE A 309 -12.85 2.53 11.91
C ILE A 309 -12.08 3.55 11.06
N GLY A 310 -11.12 4.21 11.66
CA GLY A 310 -10.26 5.16 10.95
C GLY A 310 -9.58 6.14 11.89
N PHE A 311 -8.97 7.16 11.31
CA PHE A 311 -8.22 8.18 12.03
C PHE A 311 -8.90 9.55 11.92
N ILE A 312 -8.90 10.28 13.02
CA ILE A 312 -9.23 11.71 13.09
C ILE A 312 -8.08 12.45 13.77
N ARG A 313 -8.20 13.77 13.86
CA ARG A 313 -7.39 14.58 14.77
C ARG A 313 -8.24 15.29 15.80
N LEU A 314 -7.69 15.44 16.98
CA LEU A 314 -8.22 16.29 18.05
C LEU A 314 -7.08 17.15 18.56
N ASP A 315 -7.19 18.46 18.44
CA ASP A 315 -6.12 19.45 18.70
C ASP A 315 -4.82 19.11 17.97
N GLY A 316 -4.96 18.62 16.73
CA GLY A 316 -3.86 18.23 15.85
C GLY A 316 -3.28 16.84 16.09
N ASP A 317 -3.58 16.19 17.19
CA ASP A 317 -3.07 14.87 17.53
C ASP A 317 -3.89 13.76 16.87
N THR A 318 -3.24 12.70 16.40
CA THR A 318 -3.90 11.56 15.78
C THR A 318 -4.63 10.70 16.82
N ILE A 319 -5.90 10.41 16.55
CA ILE A 319 -6.77 9.55 17.34
C ILE A 319 -7.37 8.47 16.44
N GLY A 320 -7.32 7.21 16.90
CA GLY A 320 -8.06 6.11 16.29
C GLY A 320 -9.53 6.14 16.71
N VAL A 321 -10.42 5.91 15.77
CA VAL A 321 -11.87 5.85 16.02
C VAL A 321 -12.37 4.45 15.77
N VAL A 322 -13.17 3.92 16.70
CA VAL A 322 -13.96 2.69 16.57
C VAL A 322 -15.38 3.00 17.02
N ALA A 323 -16.35 2.95 16.12
CA ALA A 323 -17.71 3.34 16.45
C ALA A 323 -18.75 2.45 15.74
N ASN A 324 -19.81 2.08 16.46
CA ASN A 324 -20.95 1.39 15.86
C ASN A 324 -21.70 2.31 14.88
N GLN A 325 -22.19 1.77 13.76
CA GLN A 325 -23.02 2.51 12.80
C GLN A 325 -24.49 2.07 12.89
N PRO A 326 -25.34 2.80 13.61
CA PRO A 326 -26.74 2.41 13.83
C PRO A 326 -27.58 2.27 12.55
N LYS A 327 -27.22 2.97 11.47
CA LYS A 327 -27.88 2.84 10.15
C LYS A 327 -27.71 1.48 9.49
N VAL A 328 -26.74 0.68 9.95
CA VAL A 328 -26.46 -0.65 9.36
C VAL A 328 -26.56 -1.70 10.46
N LEU A 329 -27.47 -2.68 10.28
CA LEU A 329 -27.75 -3.75 11.26
C LEU A 329 -27.97 -3.24 12.69
N ALA A 330 -28.55 -2.05 12.83
CA ALA A 330 -28.73 -1.35 14.12
C ALA A 330 -27.43 -1.20 14.94
N GLY A 331 -26.27 -1.21 14.30
CA GLY A 331 -24.97 -1.14 14.94
C GLY A 331 -24.57 -2.42 15.70
N CYS A 332 -25.27 -3.55 15.50
CA CYS A 332 -24.92 -4.82 16.12
C CYS A 332 -23.60 -5.36 15.56
N LEU A 333 -22.74 -5.90 16.42
CA LEU A 333 -21.51 -6.54 16.03
C LEU A 333 -21.76 -7.97 15.55
N ASP A 334 -21.19 -8.30 14.42
CA ASP A 334 -21.06 -9.66 13.88
C ASP A 334 -19.58 -10.07 13.80
N VAL A 335 -19.30 -11.23 13.20
CA VAL A 335 -17.92 -11.75 13.07
C VAL A 335 -17.05 -10.79 12.27
N ASP A 336 -17.56 -10.25 11.17
CA ASP A 336 -16.79 -9.39 10.26
C ASP A 336 -16.49 -8.03 10.87
N SER A 337 -17.47 -7.40 11.51
CA SER A 337 -17.26 -6.13 12.22
C SER A 337 -16.32 -6.29 13.41
N SER A 338 -16.40 -7.40 14.14
CA SER A 338 -15.48 -7.70 15.23
C SER A 338 -14.04 -7.88 14.74
N ARG A 339 -13.83 -8.60 13.63
CA ARG A 339 -12.51 -8.76 13.00
C ARG A 339 -11.95 -7.44 12.49
N LYS A 340 -12.78 -6.63 11.83
CA LYS A 340 -12.43 -5.29 11.35
C LYS A 340 -11.94 -4.41 12.51
N ALA A 341 -12.72 -4.30 13.58
CA ALA A 341 -12.37 -3.52 14.77
C ALA A 341 -11.10 -4.07 15.46
N ALA A 342 -11.02 -5.38 15.68
CA ALA A 342 -9.88 -6.01 16.35
C ALA A 342 -8.56 -5.75 15.64
N ARG A 343 -8.52 -5.85 14.29
CA ARG A 343 -7.31 -5.53 13.50
C ARG A 343 -6.88 -4.08 13.70
N PHE A 344 -7.82 -3.15 13.64
CA PHE A 344 -7.55 -1.73 13.80
C PHE A 344 -7.07 -1.37 15.23
N VAL A 345 -7.75 -1.89 16.26
CA VAL A 345 -7.36 -1.69 17.67
C VAL A 345 -5.94 -2.21 17.92
N ARG A 346 -5.61 -3.41 17.42
CA ARG A 346 -4.25 -3.97 17.53
C ARG A 346 -3.19 -3.11 16.85
N PHE A 347 -3.50 -2.52 15.69
CA PHE A 347 -2.61 -1.58 15.02
C PHE A 347 -2.38 -0.34 15.88
N CYS A 348 -3.45 0.30 16.36
CA CYS A 348 -3.36 1.47 17.23
C CYS A 348 -2.56 1.18 18.51
N ASP A 349 -2.80 0.04 19.15
CA ASP A 349 -2.07 -0.40 20.34
C ASP A 349 -0.57 -0.58 20.05
N ALA A 350 -0.22 -1.29 18.97
CA ALA A 350 1.17 -1.52 18.57
C ALA A 350 1.94 -0.22 18.30
N PHE A 351 1.26 0.81 17.81
CA PHE A 351 1.86 2.09 17.43
C PHE A 351 1.54 3.24 18.36
N ASN A 352 1.02 2.97 19.58
CA ASN A 352 0.71 3.96 20.62
C ASN A 352 -0.22 5.09 20.12
N ILE A 353 -1.17 4.78 19.27
CA ILE A 353 -2.20 5.71 18.82
C ILE A 353 -3.39 5.60 19.79
N PRO A 354 -3.78 6.68 20.48
CA PRO A 354 -4.96 6.69 21.35
C PRO A 354 -6.24 6.33 20.57
N ILE A 355 -7.20 5.65 21.24
CA ILE A 355 -8.47 5.24 20.62
C ILE A 355 -9.62 5.89 21.39
#